data_2dc47b59f0d8da0b8810b6015503b8de
#
_entry.id   2dc47b59f0d8da0b8810b6015503b8de
#
_cell.length_a   1.000
_cell.length_b   1.000
_cell.length_c   1.000
_cell.angle_alpha   90.00
_cell.angle_beta   90.00
_cell.angle_gamma   90.00
#
_symmetry.space_group_name_H-M   'P 1'
#
loop_
_entity.id
_entity.type
_entity.pdbx_description
1 polymer ?
#
loop_
_entity_poly.entity_id
_entity_poly.type
_entity_poly.pdbx_seq_one_letter_code
_entity_poly.pdbx_strand_id
1 'polypeptide(L)'
;MHPRFAKPFETLSAPLQAALLPMLGDDFQARFTPEQVATLKAATGLDDRALRLALLPLAAACSVAPISRFFVGAIACGLSGSWYFGANMEFAGQGLFHSVHAEQSAISNAWLGGETGISEITVNYTPCGHCRQFMNELS
;
A
#
# COMPACT_ATOMS: atom_id res chain seq x y z
N MET A 1 -5.76 -11.99 11.02
CA MET A 1 -5.93 -10.93 9.99
C MET A 1 -6.84 -9.84 10.52
N HIS A 2 -6.43 -8.57 10.39
CA HIS A 2 -7.28 -7.47 10.83
C HIS A 2 -8.60 -7.46 10.05
N PRO A 3 -9.74 -7.19 10.70
CA PRO A 3 -11.06 -7.21 10.02
C PRO A 3 -11.18 -6.29 8.81
N ARG A 4 -10.38 -5.22 8.74
CA ARG A 4 -10.40 -4.30 7.59
C ARG A 4 -10.07 -4.98 6.27
N PHE A 5 -9.31 -6.07 6.31
CA PHE A 5 -8.89 -6.79 5.11
C PHE A 5 -9.89 -7.84 4.64
N ALA A 6 -10.93 -8.15 5.44
CA ALA A 6 -11.82 -9.28 5.16
C ALA A 6 -12.49 -9.19 3.78
N LYS A 7 -13.14 -8.05 3.47
CA LYS A 7 -13.82 -7.87 2.18
C LYS A 7 -12.86 -7.84 0.99
N PRO A 8 -11.79 -7.01 1.00
CA PRO A 8 -10.87 -7.00 -0.12
C PRO A 8 -10.13 -8.34 -0.29
N PHE A 9 -9.85 -9.05 0.80
CA PHE A 9 -9.22 -10.37 0.72
C PHE A 9 -10.08 -11.36 -0.07
N GLU A 10 -11.40 -11.33 0.12
CA GLU A 10 -12.32 -12.23 -0.59
C GLU A 10 -12.33 -12.01 -2.11
N THR A 11 -11.93 -10.82 -2.58
CA THR A 11 -11.90 -10.50 -4.01
C THR A 11 -10.65 -11.01 -4.70
N LEU A 12 -9.65 -11.46 -3.95
CA LEU A 12 -8.38 -11.91 -4.50
C LEU A 12 -8.48 -13.34 -5.05
N SER A 13 -7.57 -13.70 -5.98
CA SER A 13 -7.51 -15.07 -6.49
C SER A 13 -7.18 -16.05 -5.37
N ALA A 14 -7.62 -17.30 -5.53
CA ALA A 14 -7.36 -18.33 -4.52
C ALA A 14 -5.86 -18.54 -4.24
N PRO A 15 -4.97 -18.59 -5.25
CA PRO A 15 -3.54 -18.70 -4.98
C PRO A 15 -2.98 -17.53 -4.19
N LEU A 16 -3.45 -16.30 -4.48
CA LEU A 16 -3.00 -15.10 -3.75
C LEU A 16 -3.50 -15.14 -2.32
N GLN A 17 -4.75 -15.51 -2.09
CA GLN A 17 -5.30 -15.65 -0.74
C GLN A 17 -4.48 -16.66 0.09
N ALA A 18 -4.19 -17.81 -0.48
CA ALA A 18 -3.45 -18.86 0.23
C ALA A 18 -2.04 -18.39 0.62
N ALA A 19 -1.36 -17.67 -0.27
CA ALA A 19 -0.01 -17.18 -0.01
C ALA A 19 0.01 -16.02 1.00
N LEU A 20 -1.02 -15.15 0.97
CA LEU A 20 -1.11 -13.99 1.85
C LEU A 20 -1.53 -14.33 3.28
N LEU A 21 -2.33 -15.36 3.46
CA LEU A 21 -2.95 -15.64 4.76
C LEU A 21 -1.93 -15.71 5.90
N PRO A 22 -0.79 -16.41 5.79
CA PRO A 22 0.20 -16.42 6.87
C PRO A 22 0.94 -15.09 7.05
N MET A 23 0.90 -14.19 6.05
CA MET A 23 1.57 -12.89 6.13
C MET A 23 0.71 -11.82 6.80
N LEU A 24 -0.61 -11.94 6.73
CA LEU A 24 -1.55 -10.95 7.21
C LEU A 24 -2.00 -11.21 8.66
N GLY A 25 -1.10 -11.75 9.49
CA GLY A 25 -1.36 -11.95 10.91
C GLY A 25 -1.45 -10.63 11.69
N ASP A 26 -1.63 -10.76 13.00
CA ASP A 26 -1.80 -9.59 13.87
C ASP A 26 -0.55 -8.69 13.92
N ASP A 27 0.60 -9.23 13.55
CA ASP A 27 1.87 -8.52 13.50
C ASP A 27 2.17 -7.87 12.13
N PHE A 28 1.25 -7.94 11.19
CA PHE A 28 1.44 -7.35 9.86
C PHE A 28 1.58 -5.84 9.97
N GLN A 29 2.68 -5.29 9.45
CA GLN A 29 3.02 -3.87 9.55
C GLN A 29 2.85 -3.13 8.22
N ALA A 30 1.93 -3.57 7.38
CA ALA A 30 1.64 -2.94 6.09
C ALA A 30 2.85 -2.90 5.17
N ARG A 31 3.66 -3.95 5.22
CA ARG A 31 4.84 -4.08 4.37
C ARG A 31 5.13 -5.55 4.07
N PHE A 32 5.80 -5.77 2.94
CA PHE A 32 6.26 -7.10 2.53
C PHE A 32 7.76 -7.06 2.31
N THR A 33 8.46 -8.06 2.83
CA THR A 33 9.89 -8.24 2.58
C THR A 33 10.11 -8.69 1.13
N PRO A 34 11.35 -8.57 0.58
CA PRO A 34 11.63 -9.09 -0.75
C PRO A 34 11.30 -10.59 -0.89
N GLU A 35 11.53 -11.36 0.16
CA GLU A 35 11.23 -12.80 0.18
C GLU A 35 9.73 -13.05 0.11
N GLN A 36 8.94 -12.26 0.83
CA GLN A 36 7.48 -12.36 0.77
C GLN A 36 6.96 -11.97 -0.60
N VAL A 37 7.50 -10.91 -1.20
CA VAL A 37 7.16 -10.52 -2.57
C VAL A 37 7.44 -11.66 -3.54
N ALA A 38 8.61 -12.29 -3.42
CA ALA A 38 8.99 -13.43 -4.27
C ALA A 38 8.02 -14.62 -4.08
N THR A 39 7.62 -14.89 -2.84
CA THR A 39 6.64 -15.94 -2.53
C THR A 39 5.30 -15.67 -3.21
N LEU A 40 4.82 -14.43 -3.16
CA LEU A 40 3.55 -14.04 -3.78
C LEU A 40 3.62 -14.14 -5.30
N LYS A 41 4.73 -13.73 -5.90
CA LYS A 41 4.95 -13.86 -7.35
C LYS A 41 4.96 -15.33 -7.78
N ALA A 42 5.66 -16.17 -7.03
CA ALA A 42 5.74 -17.61 -7.35
C ALA A 42 4.37 -18.29 -7.24
N ALA A 43 3.59 -17.92 -6.21
CA ALA A 43 2.27 -18.51 -5.99
C ALA A 43 1.26 -18.12 -7.07
N THR A 44 1.36 -16.91 -7.62
CA THR A 44 0.36 -16.36 -8.54
C THR A 44 0.79 -16.37 -10.00
N GLY A 45 2.10 -16.42 -10.28
CA GLY A 45 2.63 -16.24 -11.63
C GLY A 45 2.56 -14.81 -12.14
N LEU A 46 2.19 -13.86 -11.30
CA LEU A 46 2.08 -12.45 -11.69
C LEU A 46 3.46 -11.78 -11.70
N ASP A 47 3.65 -10.81 -12.61
CA ASP A 47 4.81 -9.94 -12.57
C ASP A 47 4.66 -8.90 -11.46
N ASP A 48 5.68 -8.09 -11.25
CA ASP A 48 5.70 -7.09 -10.17
C ASP A 48 4.52 -6.12 -10.26
N ARG A 49 4.26 -5.58 -11.45
CA ARG A 49 3.20 -4.59 -11.64
C ARG A 49 1.82 -5.20 -11.42
N ALA A 50 1.57 -6.37 -12.00
CA ALA A 50 0.29 -7.05 -11.85
C ALA A 50 0.03 -7.44 -10.40
N LEU A 51 1.06 -7.88 -9.68
CA LEU A 51 0.94 -8.21 -8.27
C LEU A 51 0.61 -6.96 -7.43
N ARG A 52 1.30 -5.84 -7.68
CA ARG A 52 0.99 -4.60 -6.97
C ARG A 52 -0.46 -4.16 -7.22
N LEU A 53 -0.92 -4.22 -8.46
CA LEU A 53 -2.31 -3.87 -8.77
C LEU A 53 -3.29 -4.79 -8.04
N ALA A 54 -2.98 -6.07 -7.93
CA ALA A 54 -3.82 -7.02 -7.20
C ALA A 54 -3.85 -6.74 -5.69
N LEU A 55 -2.78 -6.18 -5.12
CA LEU A 55 -2.68 -5.88 -3.69
C LEU A 55 -3.26 -4.52 -3.31
N LEU A 56 -3.50 -3.62 -4.27
CA LEU A 56 -4.01 -2.28 -3.97
C LEU A 56 -5.31 -2.26 -3.16
N PRO A 57 -6.28 -3.17 -3.37
CA PRO A 57 -7.47 -3.19 -2.51
C PRO A 57 -7.16 -3.40 -1.03
N LEU A 58 -6.12 -4.17 -0.71
CA LEU A 58 -5.69 -4.35 0.68
C LEU A 58 -5.08 -3.05 1.23
N ALA A 59 -4.27 -2.37 0.44
CA ALA A 59 -3.71 -1.08 0.84
C ALA A 59 -4.82 -0.05 1.07
N ALA A 60 -5.79 0.03 0.17
CA ALA A 60 -6.92 0.94 0.28
C ALA A 60 -7.77 0.65 1.52
N ALA A 61 -7.82 -0.60 1.97
CA ALA A 61 -8.54 -0.98 3.20
C ALA A 61 -7.95 -0.35 4.46
N CYS A 62 -6.73 0.18 4.40
CA CYS A 62 -6.10 0.90 5.51
C CYS A 62 -6.55 2.37 5.59
N SER A 63 -7.33 2.86 4.63
CA SER A 63 -7.72 4.27 4.56
C SER A 63 -8.73 4.66 5.63
N VAL A 64 -8.66 5.94 6.05
CA VAL A 64 -9.63 6.58 6.93
C VAL A 64 -10.13 7.82 6.21
N ALA A 65 -11.33 7.76 5.65
CA ALA A 65 -11.87 8.80 4.77
C ALA A 65 -13.30 9.20 5.18
N PRO A 66 -13.48 9.82 6.38
CA PRO A 66 -14.81 10.18 6.87
C PRO A 66 -15.45 11.32 6.08
N ILE A 67 -14.67 12.15 5.39
CA ILE A 67 -15.16 13.32 4.67
C ILE A 67 -15.45 12.98 3.21
N SER A 68 -14.42 12.55 2.47
CA SER A 68 -14.52 12.34 1.02
C SER A 68 -15.12 10.98 0.65
N ARG A 69 -14.97 9.98 1.52
CA ARG A 69 -15.31 8.58 1.24
C ARG A 69 -14.53 7.97 0.06
N PHE A 70 -13.46 8.60 -0.37
CA PHE A 70 -12.55 8.03 -1.35
C PHE A 70 -11.49 7.20 -0.64
N PHE A 71 -11.44 5.90 -0.94
CA PHE A 71 -10.53 4.96 -0.31
C PHE A 71 -9.38 4.69 -1.28
N VAL A 72 -8.26 5.36 -1.05
CA VAL A 72 -7.09 5.32 -1.93
C VAL A 72 -6.01 4.45 -1.28
N GLY A 73 -5.50 3.51 -2.05
CA GLY A 73 -4.33 2.72 -1.64
C GLY A 73 -3.15 3.03 -2.53
N ALA A 74 -1.95 2.89 -1.97
CA ALA A 74 -0.71 3.03 -2.69
C ALA A 74 0.28 1.98 -2.21
N ILE A 75 1.22 1.61 -3.08
CA ILE A 75 2.32 0.71 -2.75
C ILE A 75 3.61 1.37 -3.21
N ALA A 76 4.51 1.65 -2.28
CA ALA A 76 5.84 2.14 -2.58
C ALA A 76 6.81 0.97 -2.61
N CYS A 77 7.62 0.89 -3.67
CA CYS A 77 8.67 -0.11 -3.79
C CYS A 77 9.99 0.51 -3.36
N GLY A 78 10.55 0.03 -2.25
CA GLY A 78 11.84 0.48 -1.77
C GLY A 78 12.98 -0.09 -2.61
N LEU A 79 14.12 0.56 -2.57
CA LEU A 79 15.31 0.10 -3.28
C LEU A 79 15.79 -1.27 -2.77
N SER A 80 15.45 -1.63 -1.55
CA SER A 80 15.75 -2.95 -0.98
C SER A 80 14.97 -4.09 -1.64
N GLY A 81 13.88 -3.79 -2.33
CA GLY A 81 12.94 -4.77 -2.87
C GLY A 81 11.72 -5.00 -1.98
N SER A 82 11.65 -4.36 -0.82
CA SER A 82 10.46 -4.41 0.04
C SER A 82 9.37 -3.52 -0.51
N TRP A 83 8.11 -3.91 -0.28
CA TRP A 83 6.94 -3.13 -0.68
C TRP A 83 6.20 -2.62 0.56
N TYR A 84 5.71 -1.38 0.49
CA TYR A 84 5.10 -0.70 1.63
C TYR A 84 3.73 -0.16 1.23
N PHE A 85 2.71 -0.50 2.02
CA PHE A 85 1.36 0.03 1.83
C PHE A 85 1.28 1.47 2.32
N GLY A 86 0.44 2.25 1.65
CA GLY A 86 -0.03 3.54 2.11
C GLY A 86 -1.49 3.71 1.78
N ALA A 87 -2.16 4.57 2.51
CA ALA A 87 -3.57 4.86 2.32
C ALA A 87 -3.86 6.30 2.72
N ASN A 88 -4.91 6.88 2.14
CA ASN A 88 -5.30 8.22 2.52
C ASN A 88 -5.93 8.24 3.91
N MET A 89 -5.68 9.30 4.66
CA MET A 89 -6.23 9.49 6.00
C MET A 89 -6.73 10.92 6.12
N GLU A 90 -7.99 11.07 6.53
CA GLU A 90 -8.64 12.35 6.77
C GLU A 90 -9.01 12.44 8.23
N PHE A 91 -8.90 13.63 8.79
CA PHE A 91 -9.19 13.86 10.20
C PHE A 91 -10.47 14.70 10.32
N ALA A 92 -11.50 14.16 10.98
CA ALA A 92 -12.76 14.86 11.20
C ALA A 92 -12.52 16.19 11.92
N GLY A 93 -13.19 17.25 11.46
CA GLY A 93 -13.01 18.59 12.01
C GLY A 93 -11.82 19.35 11.46
N GLN A 94 -11.01 18.72 10.62
CA GLN A 94 -9.89 19.35 9.92
C GLN A 94 -10.25 19.53 8.44
N GLY A 95 -9.67 20.51 7.78
CA GLY A 95 -9.78 20.63 6.33
C GLY A 95 -8.95 19.56 5.62
N LEU A 96 -9.18 19.39 4.31
CA LEU A 96 -8.42 18.42 3.53
C LEU A 96 -6.92 18.73 3.45
N PHE A 97 -6.50 19.94 3.79
CA PHE A 97 -5.10 20.29 3.93
C PHE A 97 -4.37 19.47 5.01
N HIS A 98 -5.12 18.98 5.99
CA HIS A 98 -4.57 18.19 7.08
C HIS A 98 -4.72 16.69 6.85
N SER A 99 -5.14 16.29 5.66
CA SER A 99 -5.24 14.87 5.31
C SER A 99 -3.87 14.32 4.90
N VAL A 100 -3.69 13.01 5.11
CA VAL A 100 -2.52 12.28 4.62
C VAL A 100 -2.94 11.58 3.34
N HIS A 101 -2.22 11.84 2.25
CA HIS A 101 -2.47 11.20 0.97
C HIS A 101 -1.79 9.82 0.90
N ALA A 102 -2.37 8.90 0.13
CA ALA A 102 -1.91 7.51 0.09
C ALA A 102 -0.44 7.39 -0.31
N GLU A 103 0.00 8.18 -1.28
CA GLU A 103 1.40 8.16 -1.75
C GLU A 103 2.35 8.62 -0.66
N GLN A 104 2.00 9.70 0.06
CA GLN A 104 2.77 10.19 1.19
C GLN A 104 2.85 9.15 2.30
N SER A 105 1.72 8.49 2.59
CA SER A 105 1.65 7.42 3.59
C SER A 105 2.59 6.26 3.23
N ALA A 106 2.56 5.81 1.96
CA ALA A 106 3.41 4.73 1.50
C ALA A 106 4.90 5.09 1.59
N ILE A 107 5.26 6.30 1.19
CA ILE A 107 6.64 6.78 1.25
C ILE A 107 7.10 6.90 2.71
N SER A 108 6.26 7.43 3.58
CA SER A 108 6.58 7.54 5.01
C SER A 108 6.81 6.16 5.62
N ASN A 109 5.97 5.18 5.28
CA ASN A 109 6.13 3.80 5.74
C ASN A 109 7.47 3.21 5.27
N ALA A 110 7.83 3.44 4.01
CA ALA A 110 9.10 2.97 3.46
C ALA A 110 10.29 3.64 4.16
N TRP A 111 10.21 4.95 4.38
CA TRP A 111 11.29 5.69 5.04
C TRP A 111 11.49 5.19 6.46
N LEU A 112 10.41 5.01 7.22
CA LEU A 112 10.46 4.46 8.58
C LEU A 112 10.95 3.00 8.59
N GLY A 113 10.75 2.28 7.49
CA GLY A 113 11.27 0.93 7.30
C GLY A 113 12.75 0.85 6.95
N GLY A 114 13.44 1.99 6.86
CA GLY A 114 14.87 2.05 6.60
C GLY A 114 15.26 2.17 5.14
N GLU A 115 14.32 2.43 4.23
CA GLU A 115 14.65 2.60 2.81
C GLU A 115 15.46 3.87 2.59
N THR A 116 16.40 3.80 1.64
CA THR A 116 17.20 4.95 1.24
C THR A 116 16.67 5.60 -0.02
N GLY A 117 15.67 5.02 -0.66
CA GLY A 117 15.02 5.54 -1.85
C GLY A 117 13.87 4.66 -2.28
N ILE A 118 13.08 5.19 -3.21
CA ILE A 118 11.90 4.54 -3.76
C ILE A 118 12.10 4.35 -5.25
N SER A 119 11.93 3.13 -5.75
CA SER A 119 12.08 2.84 -7.18
C SER A 119 10.80 3.07 -7.95
N GLU A 120 9.63 2.85 -7.33
CA GLU A 120 8.35 2.94 -7.99
C GLU A 120 7.23 3.10 -6.96
N ILE A 121 6.14 3.81 -7.36
CA ILE A 121 4.92 3.92 -6.57
C ILE A 121 3.74 3.55 -7.46
N THR A 122 2.89 2.67 -6.95
CA THR A 122 1.65 2.26 -7.61
C THR A 122 0.47 2.77 -6.78
N VAL A 123 -0.48 3.44 -7.42
CA VAL A 123 -1.69 3.96 -6.74
C VAL A 123 -2.91 3.64 -7.60
N ASN A 124 -4.08 3.58 -6.99
CA ASN A 124 -5.32 3.38 -7.73
C ASN A 124 -5.93 4.69 -8.25
N TYR A 125 -5.27 5.84 -8.02
CA TYR A 125 -5.61 7.14 -8.59
C TYR A 125 -4.37 7.84 -9.14
N THR A 126 -4.61 8.85 -10.01
CA THR A 126 -3.53 9.76 -10.43
C THR A 126 -3.09 10.60 -9.22
N PRO A 127 -1.78 10.67 -8.91
CA PRO A 127 -1.30 11.48 -7.79
C PRO A 127 -1.67 12.95 -7.96
N CYS A 128 -2.03 13.61 -6.85
CA CYS A 128 -2.27 15.05 -6.81
C CYS A 128 -0.95 15.82 -6.93
N GLY A 129 -1.01 17.14 -7.20
CA GLY A 129 0.18 17.96 -7.34
C GLY A 129 1.07 17.96 -6.11
N HIS A 130 0.46 18.00 -4.92
CA HIS A 130 1.20 17.94 -3.65
C HIS A 130 1.94 16.61 -3.49
N CYS A 131 1.28 15.49 -3.81
CA CYS A 131 1.90 14.18 -3.74
C CYS A 131 3.06 14.03 -4.72
N ARG A 132 2.92 14.58 -5.93
CA ARG A 132 4.00 14.56 -6.92
C ARG A 132 5.22 15.32 -6.44
N GLN A 133 5.04 16.48 -5.82
CA GLN A 133 6.13 17.25 -5.24
C GLN A 133 6.83 16.46 -4.13
N PHE A 134 6.07 15.86 -3.25
CA PHE A 134 6.59 15.06 -2.15
C PHE A 134 7.44 13.89 -2.68
N MET A 135 6.96 13.20 -3.71
CA MET A 135 7.71 12.10 -4.33
C MET A 135 9.00 12.59 -4.98
N ASN A 136 8.97 13.74 -5.66
CA ASN A 136 10.14 14.30 -6.31
C ASN A 136 11.24 14.67 -5.31
N GLU A 137 10.88 15.11 -4.12
CA GLU A 137 11.84 15.45 -3.08
C GLU A 137 12.51 14.21 -2.49
N LEU A 138 11.87 13.05 -2.56
CA LEU A 138 12.35 11.80 -1.95
C LEU A 138 12.97 10.83 -2.96
N SER A 139 12.78 11.04 -4.24
CA SER A 139 13.32 10.13 -5.25
C SER A 139 14.72 10.49 -5.74
#